data_3d67097c4d888f57d3ceda3a83a273f7
#
_entry.id   3d67097c4d888f57d3ceda3a83a273f7
#
_cell.length_a   1.000
_cell.length_b   1.000
_cell.length_c   1.000
_cell.angle_alpha   90.00
_cell.angle_beta   90.00
_cell.angle_gamma   90.00
#
_symmetry.space_group_name_H-M   'P 1'
#
loop_
_entity.id
_entity.type
_entity.pdbx_description
1 polymer ?
#
loop_
_entity_poly.entity_id
_entity_poly.type
_entity_poly.pdbx_seq_one_letter_code
_entity_poly.pdbx_strand_id
1 'polypeptide(L)'
;MTGQRQDETEPRGPGKLSRREVLAYSAAFGSAFVAAQGLAAETPERAETPKAPGKQYDMKKSINLWALPYPGKMTLKECFQLCKDAGFDGVEVNYALEGDLTPETSDADVAAVGRLAREIGIQISGVCSFLFWPYSLTHEDPERRQEGMRLAVDMIRTARLLGTENLLVIAGATYVPWIEDDPPVPHDVCDHRAHEAIGRLIPEAEKAGVYLNVENIFVNGYLHSPQEMIAFVDSFDSDRVRVHFDTGNIMLYHFPEHWIPLLGKRIQNIHLKEYTKRVHEFNLHTFRPLLDGTTNWPAVLDALDQVGYRGYLTFEYFNPFPHWPEALIYHTSDALDRMLGRKV
;
A
#
# COMPACT_ATOMS: atom_id res chain seq x y z
N MET A 1 -33.06 -17.66 -73.03
CA MET A 1 -33.44 -16.67 -72.02
C MET A 1 -32.54 -16.89 -70.79
N THR A 2 -31.54 -16.05 -70.66
CA THR A 2 -30.44 -16.12 -69.72
C THR A 2 -30.84 -15.41 -68.47
N GLY A 3 -30.85 -16.13 -67.31
CA GLY A 3 -31.06 -15.56 -65.97
C GLY A 3 -29.72 -15.25 -65.33
N GLN A 4 -29.45 -13.97 -65.13
CA GLN A 4 -28.34 -13.48 -64.34
C GLN A 4 -28.68 -13.66 -62.83
N ARG A 5 -27.81 -14.34 -62.13
CA ARG A 5 -27.80 -14.29 -60.63
C ARG A 5 -27.01 -13.06 -60.18
N GLN A 6 -27.67 -12.20 -59.47
CA GLN A 6 -27.02 -11.12 -58.72
C GLN A 6 -26.37 -11.69 -57.47
N ASP A 7 -25.09 -11.42 -57.31
CA ASP A 7 -24.28 -11.76 -56.15
C ASP A 7 -24.45 -10.60 -55.16
N GLU A 8 -25.30 -10.78 -54.14
CA GLU A 8 -25.45 -9.83 -53.05
C GLU A 8 -24.36 -10.11 -52.01
N THR A 9 -23.30 -9.30 -52.03
CA THR A 9 -22.30 -9.25 -50.97
C THR A 9 -22.81 -8.43 -49.80
N GLU A 10 -23.23 -9.10 -48.73
CA GLU A 10 -23.51 -8.46 -47.44
C GLU A 10 -22.24 -7.80 -46.87
N PRO A 11 -22.31 -6.59 -46.27
CA PRO A 11 -21.17 -5.94 -45.64
C PRO A 11 -20.82 -6.63 -44.32
N ARG A 12 -19.58 -7.08 -44.21
CA ARG A 12 -19.02 -7.66 -42.97
C ARG A 12 -18.97 -6.59 -41.87
N GLY A 13 -19.64 -6.85 -40.76
CA GLY A 13 -19.54 -6.05 -39.52
C GLY A 13 -18.13 -6.11 -38.93
N PRO A 14 -17.70 -5.09 -38.18
CA PRO A 14 -16.36 -5.03 -37.61
C PRO A 14 -16.21 -6.04 -36.45
N GLY A 15 -15.14 -6.88 -36.50
CA GLY A 15 -14.62 -7.48 -35.28
C GLY A 15 -14.55 -8.98 -35.11
N LYS A 16 -14.51 -9.79 -36.22
CA LYS A 16 -14.13 -11.22 -36.04
C LYS A 16 -12.89 -11.54 -36.86
N LEU A 17 -11.74 -11.65 -36.19
CA LEU A 17 -10.52 -12.19 -36.80
C LEU A 17 -10.75 -13.65 -37.22
N SER A 18 -10.31 -14.02 -38.40
CA SER A 18 -10.36 -15.40 -38.87
C SER A 18 -9.36 -16.27 -38.07
N ARG A 19 -9.64 -17.57 -38.00
CA ARG A 19 -8.71 -18.53 -37.37
C ARG A 19 -7.29 -18.43 -37.93
N ARG A 20 -7.13 -18.06 -39.18
CA ARG A 20 -5.85 -17.92 -39.85
C ARG A 20 -5.10 -16.64 -39.42
N GLU A 21 -5.81 -15.56 -39.16
CA GLU A 21 -5.26 -14.31 -38.64
C GLU A 21 -4.84 -14.49 -37.19
N VAL A 22 -5.63 -15.17 -36.35
CA VAL A 22 -5.27 -15.50 -34.96
C VAL A 22 -4.01 -16.38 -34.91
N LEU A 23 -3.89 -17.37 -35.79
CA LEU A 23 -2.70 -18.22 -35.86
C LEU A 23 -1.47 -17.47 -36.41
N ALA A 24 -1.64 -16.51 -37.32
CA ALA A 24 -0.55 -15.68 -37.80
C ALA A 24 -0.04 -14.72 -36.71
N TYR A 25 -0.92 -14.13 -35.90
CA TYR A 25 -0.51 -13.34 -34.72
C TYR A 25 0.22 -14.19 -33.69
N SER A 26 -0.26 -15.40 -33.38
CA SER A 26 0.39 -16.31 -32.44
C SER A 26 1.77 -16.78 -32.93
N ALA A 27 1.93 -17.01 -34.24
CA ALA A 27 3.22 -17.39 -34.84
C ALA A 27 4.22 -16.21 -34.89
N ALA A 28 3.75 -14.99 -35.07
CA ALA A 28 4.59 -13.79 -35.05
C ALA A 28 5.13 -13.50 -33.61
N PHE A 29 4.30 -13.73 -32.57
CA PHE A 29 4.76 -13.62 -31.18
C PHE A 29 5.72 -14.75 -30.79
N GLY A 30 5.49 -15.98 -31.25
CA GLY A 30 6.38 -17.11 -30.97
C GLY A 30 7.75 -16.97 -31.64
N SER A 31 7.82 -16.47 -32.85
CA SER A 31 9.08 -16.29 -33.59
C SER A 31 9.94 -15.14 -33.06
N ALA A 32 9.34 -14.08 -32.50
CA ALA A 32 10.07 -13.00 -31.85
C ALA A 32 10.76 -13.48 -30.54
N PHE A 33 10.15 -14.43 -29.83
CA PHE A 33 10.71 -14.98 -28.59
C PHE A 33 11.85 -15.96 -28.85
N VAL A 34 11.82 -16.72 -29.95
CA VAL A 34 12.89 -17.68 -30.31
C VAL A 34 14.09 -16.94 -30.93
N ALA A 35 13.87 -15.85 -31.69
CA ALA A 35 14.97 -15.06 -32.25
C ALA A 35 15.78 -14.29 -31.17
N ALA A 36 15.17 -13.98 -30.02
CA ALA A 36 15.87 -13.32 -28.92
C ALA A 36 16.80 -14.27 -28.10
N GLN A 37 16.65 -15.58 -28.25
CA GLN A 37 17.51 -16.56 -27.56
C GLN A 37 18.74 -17.00 -28.37
N GLY A 38 18.85 -16.61 -29.64
CA GLY A 38 19.91 -17.06 -30.56
C GLY A 38 21.11 -16.13 -30.69
N LEU A 39 21.10 -14.94 -30.10
CA LEU A 39 22.21 -14.00 -30.07
C LEU A 39 22.79 -13.93 -28.64
N ALA A 40 23.54 -14.97 -28.26
CA ALA A 40 24.52 -14.83 -27.19
C ALA A 40 25.63 -13.91 -27.74
N ALA A 41 25.42 -12.60 -27.71
CA ALA A 41 26.47 -11.64 -27.81
C ALA A 41 27.35 -11.84 -26.56
N GLU A 42 28.65 -12.09 -26.77
CA GLU A 42 29.65 -11.99 -25.70
C GLU A 42 29.40 -10.69 -24.94
N THR A 43 28.98 -10.82 -23.69
CA THR A 43 28.83 -9.66 -22.78
C THR A 43 30.24 -9.07 -22.64
N PRO A 44 30.48 -7.83 -23.10
CA PRO A 44 31.75 -7.18 -22.79
C PRO A 44 31.83 -7.13 -21.27
N GLU A 45 32.96 -7.58 -20.73
CA GLU A 45 33.32 -7.48 -19.31
C GLU A 45 33.05 -6.03 -18.88
N ARG A 46 32.02 -5.85 -18.09
CA ARG A 46 31.56 -4.53 -17.65
C ARG A 46 32.64 -4.02 -16.72
N ALA A 47 33.54 -3.19 -17.22
CA ALA A 47 34.48 -2.45 -16.39
C ALA A 47 33.69 -1.81 -15.26
N GLU A 48 33.95 -2.20 -14.02
CA GLU A 48 33.37 -1.58 -12.83
C GLU A 48 33.82 -0.13 -12.81
N THR A 49 32.98 0.75 -13.34
CA THR A 49 33.14 2.18 -13.08
C THR A 49 32.99 2.35 -11.58
N PRO A 50 33.94 3.04 -10.88
CA PRO A 50 33.80 3.37 -9.49
C PRO A 50 32.43 4.09 -9.34
N LYS A 51 31.48 3.49 -8.62
CA LYS A 51 30.22 4.14 -8.29
C LYS A 51 30.58 5.42 -7.53
N ALA A 52 30.21 6.57 -8.09
CA ALA A 52 30.12 7.79 -7.30
C ALA A 52 29.30 7.49 -6.03
N PRO A 53 29.63 8.06 -4.87
CA PRO A 53 28.86 7.84 -3.66
C PRO A 53 27.40 8.11 -4.00
N GLY A 54 26.55 7.08 -3.79
CA GLY A 54 25.14 7.12 -4.16
C GLY A 54 24.45 8.27 -3.43
N LYS A 55 23.45 8.86 -4.04
CA LYS A 55 22.58 9.84 -3.39
C LYS A 55 22.04 9.24 -2.08
N GLN A 56 22.14 10.00 -0.99
CA GLN A 56 21.55 9.63 0.30
C GLN A 56 20.20 10.33 0.45
N TYR A 57 19.23 9.61 1.00
CA TYR A 57 17.90 10.12 1.28
C TYR A 57 17.66 10.16 2.79
N ASP A 58 17.16 11.31 3.27
CA ASP A 58 16.87 11.55 4.68
C ASP A 58 15.42 11.13 5.00
N MET A 59 15.20 9.82 5.03
CA MET A 59 13.91 9.18 5.37
C MET A 59 14.17 8.06 6.37
N LYS A 60 13.16 7.72 7.19
CA LYS A 60 13.28 6.71 8.24
C LYS A 60 12.78 5.35 7.76
N LYS A 61 13.44 4.28 8.21
CA LYS A 61 13.01 2.90 7.95
C LYS A 61 11.95 2.47 8.95
N SER A 62 10.84 1.94 8.48
CA SER A 62 9.82 1.34 9.33
C SER A 62 9.28 0.05 8.72
N ILE A 63 8.61 -0.75 9.54
CA ILE A 63 7.99 -2.01 9.14
C ILE A 63 6.65 -2.18 9.85
N ASN A 64 5.66 -2.71 9.13
CA ASN A 64 4.37 -3.03 9.69
C ASN A 64 4.39 -4.40 10.38
N LEU A 65 3.68 -4.55 11.50
CA LEU A 65 3.63 -5.80 12.26
C LEU A 65 3.04 -6.99 11.48
N TRP A 66 2.29 -6.78 10.40
CA TRP A 66 1.82 -7.89 9.55
C TRP A 66 2.96 -8.65 8.85
N ALA A 67 4.14 -8.05 8.73
CA ALA A 67 5.32 -8.74 8.22
C ALA A 67 5.95 -9.72 9.23
N LEU A 68 5.52 -9.69 10.50
CA LEU A 68 6.00 -10.54 11.58
C LEU A 68 4.93 -11.56 11.99
N PRO A 69 5.30 -12.70 12.58
CA PRO A 69 4.34 -13.71 13.03
C PRO A 69 3.68 -13.33 14.38
N TYR A 70 3.21 -12.10 14.49
CA TYR A 70 2.52 -11.52 15.64
C TYR A 70 0.99 -11.57 15.42
N PRO A 71 0.18 -11.80 16.48
CA PRO A 71 0.57 -12.14 17.86
C PRO A 71 0.81 -13.64 18.07
N GLY A 72 0.67 -14.49 17.04
CA GLY A 72 0.60 -15.94 17.18
C GLY A 72 1.89 -16.65 17.66
N LYS A 73 3.08 -16.18 17.22
CA LYS A 73 4.37 -16.85 17.51
C LYS A 73 5.37 -15.92 18.21
N MET A 74 5.14 -14.63 18.18
CA MET A 74 6.00 -13.60 18.81
C MET A 74 5.15 -12.67 19.64
N THR A 75 5.70 -12.26 20.80
CA THR A 75 5.16 -11.16 21.60
C THR A 75 5.51 -9.82 20.95
N LEU A 76 4.75 -8.77 21.28
CA LEU A 76 5.03 -7.42 20.80
C LEU A 76 6.44 -6.94 21.18
N LYS A 77 6.91 -7.30 22.39
CA LYS A 77 8.28 -7.01 22.84
C LYS A 77 9.33 -7.65 21.94
N GLU A 78 9.16 -8.94 21.60
CA GLU A 78 10.08 -9.65 20.69
C GLU A 78 10.07 -9.04 19.30
N CYS A 79 8.90 -8.63 18.80
CA CYS A 79 8.78 -7.92 17.53
C CYS A 79 9.56 -6.60 17.53
N PHE A 80 9.38 -5.78 18.57
CA PHE A 80 10.08 -4.51 18.71
C PHE A 80 11.59 -4.71 18.80
N GLN A 81 12.03 -5.70 19.58
CA GLN A 81 13.46 -6.00 19.72
C GLN A 81 14.05 -6.47 18.38
N LEU A 82 13.39 -7.39 17.67
CA LEU A 82 13.85 -7.88 16.37
C LEU A 82 13.95 -6.73 15.35
N CYS A 83 12.95 -5.86 15.27
CA CYS A 83 12.98 -4.70 14.38
C CYS A 83 14.12 -3.74 14.73
N LYS A 84 14.35 -3.50 16.02
CA LYS A 84 15.48 -2.69 16.50
C LYS A 84 16.82 -3.30 16.13
N ASP A 85 17.00 -4.60 16.38
CA ASP A 85 18.23 -5.34 16.09
C ASP A 85 18.51 -5.40 14.57
N ALA A 86 17.45 -5.47 13.74
CA ALA A 86 17.56 -5.37 12.32
C ALA A 86 17.87 -3.95 11.80
N GLY A 87 17.79 -2.93 12.66
CA GLY A 87 18.17 -1.55 12.34
C GLY A 87 17.02 -0.69 11.79
N PHE A 88 15.77 -1.02 12.11
CA PHE A 88 14.63 -0.14 11.82
C PHE A 88 14.59 1.05 12.79
N ASP A 89 14.14 2.19 12.27
CA ASP A 89 13.88 3.40 13.05
C ASP A 89 12.52 3.35 13.73
N GLY A 90 11.53 2.67 13.12
CA GLY A 90 10.17 2.56 13.61
C GLY A 90 9.46 1.26 13.29
N VAL A 91 8.33 1.04 13.97
CA VAL A 91 7.37 -0.04 13.73
C VAL A 91 5.97 0.56 13.65
N GLU A 92 5.19 0.18 12.66
CA GLU A 92 3.78 0.46 12.61
C GLU A 92 3.00 -0.67 13.29
N VAL A 93 2.17 -0.31 14.26
CA VAL A 93 1.45 -1.28 15.08
C VAL A 93 0.02 -1.48 14.61
N ASN A 94 -0.51 -2.67 14.88
CA ASN A 94 -1.86 -3.06 14.46
C ASN A 94 -2.83 -2.94 15.64
N TYR A 95 -3.94 -2.22 15.43
CA TYR A 95 -5.11 -2.25 16.30
C TYR A 95 -6.08 -3.30 15.77
N ALA A 96 -6.47 -4.27 16.60
CA ALA A 96 -7.25 -5.43 16.19
C ALA A 96 -8.19 -5.91 17.32
N LEU A 97 -8.97 -6.97 17.07
CA LEU A 97 -9.80 -7.61 18.11
C LEU A 97 -8.98 -8.55 19.01
N GLU A 98 -7.76 -8.89 18.59
CA GLU A 98 -6.84 -9.76 19.33
C GLU A 98 -5.44 -9.12 19.37
N GLY A 99 -4.67 -9.43 20.42
CA GLY A 99 -3.31 -8.91 20.62
C GLY A 99 -3.24 -7.86 21.74
N ASP A 100 -2.19 -7.03 21.69
CA ASP A 100 -1.91 -6.05 22.77
C ASP A 100 -2.70 -4.74 22.64
N LEU A 101 -3.21 -4.42 21.44
CA LEU A 101 -3.94 -3.18 21.15
C LEU A 101 -5.34 -3.53 20.61
N THR A 102 -6.30 -3.56 21.50
CA THR A 102 -7.69 -3.95 21.24
C THR A 102 -8.67 -2.92 21.82
N PRO A 103 -9.97 -3.00 21.47
CA PRO A 103 -11.01 -2.17 22.11
C PRO A 103 -11.08 -2.31 23.64
N GLU A 104 -10.66 -3.44 24.18
CA GLU A 104 -10.68 -3.74 25.62
C GLU A 104 -9.37 -3.34 26.33
N THR A 105 -8.32 -2.97 25.58
CA THR A 105 -7.04 -2.60 26.19
C THR A 105 -7.14 -1.26 26.90
N SER A 106 -6.77 -1.24 28.19
CA SER A 106 -6.84 -0.03 28.99
C SER A 106 -5.85 1.05 28.50
N ASP A 107 -6.16 2.33 28.76
CA ASP A 107 -5.26 3.45 28.44
C ASP A 107 -3.86 3.28 29.06
N ALA A 108 -3.79 2.72 30.26
CA ALA A 108 -2.54 2.47 30.96
C ALA A 108 -1.68 1.41 30.24
N ASP A 109 -2.32 0.37 29.72
CA ASP A 109 -1.66 -0.71 28.97
C ASP A 109 -1.24 -0.23 27.57
N VAL A 110 -2.09 0.52 26.87
CA VAL A 110 -1.70 1.16 25.60
C VAL A 110 -0.49 2.08 25.81
N ALA A 111 -0.51 2.92 26.85
CA ALA A 111 0.63 3.77 27.17
C ALA A 111 1.89 2.97 27.57
N ALA A 112 1.72 1.78 28.17
CA ALA A 112 2.83 0.88 28.50
C ALA A 112 3.50 0.34 27.22
N VAL A 113 2.75 0.03 26.17
CA VAL A 113 3.31 -0.34 24.87
C VAL A 113 4.17 0.79 24.29
N GLY A 114 3.70 2.04 24.36
CA GLY A 114 4.49 3.20 23.92
C GLY A 114 5.78 3.39 24.75
N ARG A 115 5.74 3.10 26.08
CA ARG A 115 6.95 3.10 26.92
C ARG A 115 7.91 1.99 26.54
N LEU A 116 7.42 0.78 26.34
CA LEU A 116 8.22 -0.37 25.90
C LEU A 116 8.98 -0.08 24.61
N ALA A 117 8.33 0.50 23.62
CA ALA A 117 8.99 0.89 22.36
C ALA A 117 10.15 1.87 22.62
N ARG A 118 9.93 2.89 23.47
CA ARG A 118 10.96 3.87 23.84
C ARG A 118 12.12 3.23 24.62
N GLU A 119 11.84 2.31 25.54
CA GLU A 119 12.85 1.58 26.32
C GLU A 119 13.75 0.71 25.41
N ILE A 120 13.18 0.07 24.41
CA ILE A 120 13.91 -0.69 23.38
C ILE A 120 14.68 0.26 22.43
N GLY A 121 14.24 1.52 22.33
CA GLY A 121 14.84 2.52 21.44
C GLY A 121 14.34 2.43 20.00
N ILE A 122 13.08 2.02 19.79
CA ILE A 122 12.39 2.03 18.50
C ILE A 122 11.18 2.98 18.57
N GLN A 123 10.83 3.65 17.47
CA GLN A 123 9.69 4.55 17.42
C GLN A 123 8.44 3.79 16.95
N ILE A 124 7.25 4.28 17.32
CA ILE A 124 6.00 3.83 16.71
C ILE A 124 5.69 4.78 15.55
N SER A 125 5.79 4.29 14.32
CA SER A 125 5.64 5.09 13.10
C SER A 125 4.20 5.42 12.76
N GLY A 126 3.25 4.60 13.23
CA GLY A 126 1.82 4.76 13.00
C GLY A 126 1.01 3.63 13.61
N VAL A 127 -0.30 3.80 13.53
CA VAL A 127 -1.31 2.78 13.85
C VAL A 127 -2.09 2.46 12.58
N CYS A 128 -2.33 1.19 12.32
CA CYS A 128 -3.21 0.73 11.25
C CYS A 128 -4.18 -0.34 11.75
N SER A 129 -5.19 -0.69 10.98
CA SER A 129 -6.16 -1.69 11.38
C SER A 129 -6.86 -2.36 10.20
N PHE A 130 -7.04 -3.69 10.26
CA PHE A 130 -7.93 -4.43 9.39
C PHE A 130 -9.41 -4.21 9.71
N LEU A 131 -9.75 -3.60 10.84
CA LEU A 131 -11.13 -3.41 11.28
C LEU A 131 -11.92 -2.45 10.39
N PHE A 132 -11.24 -1.60 9.62
CA PHE A 132 -11.87 -0.79 8.58
C PHE A 132 -12.52 -1.61 7.44
N TRP A 133 -12.22 -2.90 7.33
CA TRP A 133 -12.85 -3.77 6.34
C TRP A 133 -14.21 -4.28 6.80
N PRO A 134 -14.34 -5.04 7.91
CA PRO A 134 -15.64 -5.51 8.39
C PRO A 134 -16.55 -4.38 8.91
N TYR A 135 -15.95 -3.27 9.35
CA TYR A 135 -16.64 -2.08 9.86
C TYR A 135 -16.32 -0.86 8.98
N SER A 136 -16.47 -1.05 7.67
CA SER A 136 -16.21 0.01 6.70
C SER A 136 -17.06 1.24 6.98
N LEU A 137 -16.44 2.42 6.92
CA LEU A 137 -17.10 3.71 7.12
C LEU A 137 -18.17 4.00 6.05
N THR A 138 -18.15 3.24 4.96
CA THR A 138 -19.10 3.38 3.84
C THR A 138 -20.04 2.19 3.68
N HIS A 139 -19.96 1.18 4.57
CA HIS A 139 -20.74 -0.05 4.51
C HIS A 139 -22.26 0.24 4.36
N GLU A 140 -23.02 -0.66 3.71
CA GLU A 140 -24.46 -0.50 3.53
C GLU A 140 -25.22 -0.53 4.86
N ASP A 141 -24.82 -1.41 5.77
CA ASP A 141 -25.35 -1.51 7.12
C ASP A 141 -24.92 -0.33 8.01
N PRO A 142 -25.86 0.49 8.52
CA PRO A 142 -25.55 1.62 9.39
C PRO A 142 -24.94 1.22 10.74
N GLU A 143 -25.24 0.02 11.27
CA GLU A 143 -24.66 -0.44 12.54
C GLU A 143 -23.17 -0.72 12.38
N ARG A 144 -22.76 -1.34 11.26
CA ARG A 144 -21.35 -1.53 10.94
C ARG A 144 -20.61 -0.20 10.75
N ARG A 145 -21.23 0.79 10.09
CA ARG A 145 -20.64 2.14 9.98
C ARG A 145 -20.47 2.80 11.34
N GLN A 146 -21.46 2.68 12.21
CA GLN A 146 -21.39 3.24 13.57
C GLN A 146 -20.27 2.59 14.39
N GLU A 147 -20.14 1.27 14.31
CA GLU A 147 -19.05 0.56 14.98
C GLU A 147 -17.68 0.96 14.39
N GLY A 148 -17.56 1.09 13.07
CA GLY A 148 -16.34 1.61 12.43
C GLY A 148 -15.96 3.00 12.94
N MET A 149 -16.93 3.88 13.11
CA MET A 149 -16.72 5.22 13.70
C MET A 149 -16.24 5.15 15.14
N ARG A 150 -16.84 4.30 15.96
CA ARG A 150 -16.42 4.08 17.35
C ARG A 150 -14.98 3.57 17.43
N LEU A 151 -14.66 2.56 16.62
CA LEU A 151 -13.30 2.00 16.55
C LEU A 151 -12.28 3.02 16.05
N ALA A 152 -12.64 3.86 15.07
CA ALA A 152 -11.75 4.92 14.58
C ALA A 152 -11.42 5.95 15.68
N VAL A 153 -12.38 6.33 16.51
CA VAL A 153 -12.14 7.21 17.68
C VAL A 153 -11.21 6.53 18.69
N ASP A 154 -11.41 5.23 18.95
CA ASP A 154 -10.51 4.46 19.83
C ASP A 154 -9.09 4.37 19.26
N MET A 155 -8.94 4.22 17.94
CA MET A 155 -7.62 4.21 17.27
C MET A 155 -6.93 5.57 17.34
N ILE A 156 -7.65 6.68 17.21
CA ILE A 156 -7.12 8.04 17.40
C ILE A 156 -6.56 8.19 18.84
N ARG A 157 -7.32 7.76 19.85
CA ARG A 157 -6.90 7.75 21.25
C ARG A 157 -5.67 6.85 21.45
N THR A 158 -5.67 5.66 20.86
CA THR A 158 -4.57 4.71 20.89
C THR A 158 -3.29 5.30 20.29
N ALA A 159 -3.35 5.91 19.11
CA ALA A 159 -2.20 6.57 18.49
C ALA A 159 -1.57 7.63 19.41
N ARG A 160 -2.39 8.50 20.01
CA ARG A 160 -1.92 9.48 20.96
C ARG A 160 -1.23 8.85 22.17
N LEU A 161 -1.81 7.81 22.78
CA LEU A 161 -1.24 7.15 23.98
C LEU A 161 0.07 6.42 23.68
N LEU A 162 0.20 5.86 22.48
CA LEU A 162 1.43 5.25 21.98
C LEU A 162 2.53 6.28 21.73
N GLY A 163 2.17 7.53 21.48
CA GLY A 163 3.11 8.62 21.18
C GLY A 163 3.43 8.74 19.68
N THR A 164 2.53 8.28 18.82
CA THR A 164 2.57 8.56 17.38
C THR A 164 1.45 9.52 16.97
N GLU A 165 1.69 10.30 15.92
CA GLU A 165 0.68 11.20 15.36
C GLU A 165 0.01 10.63 14.10
N ASN A 166 0.36 9.39 13.69
CA ASN A 166 -0.10 8.80 12.44
C ASN A 166 -1.13 7.69 12.70
N LEU A 167 -2.34 7.88 12.18
CA LEU A 167 -3.36 6.84 12.05
C LEU A 167 -3.66 6.62 10.57
N LEU A 168 -3.46 5.40 10.07
CA LEU A 168 -3.95 5.00 8.77
C LEU A 168 -5.48 4.85 8.82
N VAL A 169 -6.18 5.48 7.88
CA VAL A 169 -7.63 5.40 7.76
C VAL A 169 -8.00 4.96 6.34
N ILE A 170 -8.83 3.92 6.24
CA ILE A 170 -9.51 3.57 5.00
C ILE A 170 -10.81 4.37 4.97
N ALA A 171 -10.87 5.38 4.11
CA ALA A 171 -12.03 6.28 4.03
C ALA A 171 -13.31 5.54 3.64
N GLY A 172 -13.17 4.49 2.80
CA GLY A 172 -14.27 3.63 2.39
C GLY A 172 -13.89 2.63 1.32
N ALA A 173 -14.78 1.68 1.11
CA ALA A 173 -14.68 0.66 0.06
C ALA A 173 -16.03 0.52 -0.63
N THR A 174 -16.00 0.26 -1.94
CA THR A 174 -17.22 -0.03 -2.71
C THR A 174 -17.78 -1.42 -2.41
N TYR A 175 -16.94 -2.33 -1.98
CA TYR A 175 -17.26 -3.67 -1.46
C TYR A 175 -15.99 -4.27 -0.85
N VAL A 176 -16.13 -5.33 -0.05
CA VAL A 176 -14.99 -6.05 0.54
C VAL A 176 -15.02 -7.52 0.08
N PRO A 177 -14.22 -7.90 -0.94
CA PRO A 177 -14.36 -9.19 -1.64
C PRO A 177 -14.07 -10.43 -0.80
N TRP A 178 -13.50 -10.30 0.40
CA TRP A 178 -13.23 -11.39 1.33
C TRP A 178 -14.21 -11.44 2.53
N ILE A 179 -15.22 -10.57 2.54
CA ILE A 179 -16.32 -10.62 3.51
C ILE A 179 -17.52 -11.21 2.80
N GLU A 180 -18.05 -12.31 3.36
CA GLU A 180 -19.24 -12.96 2.85
C GLU A 180 -20.45 -12.02 3.00
N ASP A 181 -21.29 -11.97 1.97
CA ASP A 181 -22.49 -11.14 1.91
C ASP A 181 -22.27 -9.62 2.09
N ASP A 182 -21.09 -9.11 1.68
CA ASP A 182 -20.84 -7.67 1.65
C ASP A 182 -21.51 -7.05 0.41
N PRO A 183 -22.62 -6.30 0.53
CA PRO A 183 -23.29 -5.71 -0.61
C PRO A 183 -22.48 -4.55 -1.19
N PRO A 184 -22.36 -4.43 -2.52
CA PRO A 184 -21.62 -3.33 -3.13
C PRO A 184 -22.33 -1.99 -2.89
N VAL A 185 -21.52 -0.97 -2.56
CA VAL A 185 -21.96 0.41 -2.34
C VAL A 185 -21.66 1.23 -3.60
N PRO A 186 -22.62 1.96 -4.18
CA PRO A 186 -22.37 2.86 -5.30
C PRO A 186 -21.29 3.89 -4.97
N HIS A 187 -20.48 4.23 -5.97
CA HIS A 187 -19.31 5.11 -5.81
C HIS A 187 -19.66 6.48 -5.19
N ASP A 188 -20.72 7.13 -5.64
CA ASP A 188 -21.20 8.41 -5.14
C ASP A 188 -21.73 8.32 -3.69
N VAL A 189 -22.38 7.22 -3.34
CA VAL A 189 -22.83 6.94 -1.97
C VAL A 189 -21.62 6.69 -1.07
N CYS A 190 -20.62 5.96 -1.57
CA CYS A 190 -19.36 5.72 -0.87
C CYS A 190 -18.65 7.05 -0.56
N ASP A 191 -18.51 7.92 -1.56
CA ASP A 191 -17.87 9.24 -1.42
C ASP A 191 -18.62 10.11 -0.40
N HIS A 192 -19.95 10.19 -0.49
CA HIS A 192 -20.76 10.95 0.48
C HIS A 192 -20.57 10.43 1.91
N ARG A 193 -20.67 9.12 2.13
CA ARG A 193 -20.51 8.51 3.46
C ARG A 193 -19.09 8.71 4.01
N ALA A 194 -18.08 8.61 3.16
CA ALA A 194 -16.69 8.82 3.54
C ALA A 194 -16.44 10.27 3.99
N HIS A 195 -16.95 11.25 3.26
CA HIS A 195 -16.86 12.66 3.65
C HIS A 195 -17.54 12.93 5.00
N GLU A 196 -18.74 12.39 5.21
CA GLU A 196 -19.45 12.51 6.49
C GLU A 196 -18.64 11.87 7.64
N ALA A 197 -18.12 10.66 7.44
CA ALA A 197 -17.39 9.92 8.46
C ALA A 197 -16.07 10.64 8.83
N ILE A 198 -15.25 10.98 7.85
CA ILE A 198 -13.97 11.68 8.09
C ILE A 198 -14.24 13.05 8.73
N GLY A 199 -15.22 13.82 8.24
CA GLY A 199 -15.60 15.10 8.84
C GLY A 199 -15.95 15.00 10.33
N ARG A 200 -16.60 13.91 10.74
CA ARG A 200 -16.94 13.65 12.15
C ARG A 200 -15.76 13.20 12.99
N LEU A 201 -14.70 12.63 12.40
CA LEU A 201 -13.48 12.24 13.11
C LEU A 201 -12.50 13.41 13.32
N ILE A 202 -12.56 14.46 12.52
CA ILE A 202 -11.63 15.58 12.58
C ILE A 202 -11.51 16.20 13.98
N PRO A 203 -12.60 16.54 14.70
CA PRO A 203 -12.49 17.16 16.03
C PRO A 203 -11.72 16.28 17.03
N GLU A 204 -11.89 14.96 16.98
CA GLU A 204 -11.15 14.03 17.85
C GLU A 204 -9.68 13.93 17.44
N ALA A 205 -9.39 13.93 16.15
CA ALA A 205 -8.04 13.93 15.61
C ALA A 205 -7.28 15.23 15.99
N GLU A 206 -7.92 16.39 15.88
CA GLU A 206 -7.36 17.70 16.29
C GLU A 206 -7.05 17.74 17.78
N LYS A 207 -8.00 17.33 18.61
CA LYS A 207 -7.83 17.25 20.06
C LYS A 207 -6.71 16.29 20.47
N ALA A 208 -6.57 15.17 19.75
CA ALA A 208 -5.52 14.19 20.00
C ALA A 208 -4.15 14.59 19.43
N GLY A 209 -4.10 15.51 18.47
CA GLY A 209 -2.88 15.83 17.71
C GLY A 209 -2.49 14.74 16.71
N VAL A 210 -3.47 13.94 16.23
CA VAL A 210 -3.27 12.80 15.32
C VAL A 210 -3.71 13.17 13.93
N TYR A 211 -3.01 12.70 12.91
CA TYR A 211 -3.39 12.78 11.52
C TYR A 211 -4.26 11.59 11.12
N LEU A 212 -5.34 11.86 10.40
CA LEU A 212 -6.14 10.89 9.69
C LEU A 212 -5.54 10.72 8.29
N ASN A 213 -4.67 9.73 8.15
CA ASN A 213 -3.94 9.49 6.92
C ASN A 213 -4.75 8.56 6.02
N VAL A 214 -5.42 9.11 5.01
CA VAL A 214 -6.28 8.37 4.09
C VAL A 214 -5.42 7.55 3.13
N GLU A 215 -5.62 6.24 3.12
CA GLU A 215 -4.87 5.33 2.25
C GLU A 215 -5.54 5.15 0.88
N ASN A 216 -4.72 5.15 -0.18
CA ASN A 216 -5.10 4.59 -1.47
C ASN A 216 -5.06 3.07 -1.37
N ILE A 217 -6.24 2.46 -1.28
CA ILE A 217 -6.37 1.02 -1.12
C ILE A 217 -6.34 0.28 -2.47
N PHE A 218 -6.15 -1.03 -2.40
CA PHE A 218 -6.10 -1.91 -3.56
C PHE A 218 -7.44 -1.85 -4.34
N VAL A 219 -7.86 -2.77 -5.06
CA VAL A 219 -8.91 -2.73 -6.11
C VAL A 219 -10.34 -2.40 -5.69
N ASN A 220 -10.66 -2.48 -4.43
CA ASN A 220 -12.02 -2.33 -3.90
C ASN A 220 -12.31 -0.92 -3.34
N GLY A 221 -11.39 0.02 -3.51
CA GLY A 221 -11.60 1.42 -3.13
C GLY A 221 -12.51 2.17 -4.10
N TYR A 222 -12.62 3.47 -3.86
CA TYR A 222 -13.32 4.39 -4.74
C TYR A 222 -12.46 5.61 -5.11
N LEU A 223 -11.31 5.80 -4.45
CA LEU A 223 -10.31 6.83 -4.79
C LEU A 223 -9.22 6.20 -5.65
N HIS A 224 -9.44 6.16 -6.97
CA HIS A 224 -8.62 5.40 -7.91
C HIS A 224 -7.56 6.21 -8.65
N SER A 225 -7.56 7.54 -8.48
CA SER A 225 -6.61 8.45 -9.11
C SER A 225 -6.03 9.44 -8.12
N PRO A 226 -4.83 10.02 -8.41
CA PRO A 226 -4.27 11.04 -7.55
C PRO A 226 -5.16 12.29 -7.48
N GLN A 227 -5.92 12.59 -8.54
CA GLN A 227 -6.85 13.72 -8.58
C GLN A 227 -8.02 13.52 -7.63
N GLU A 228 -8.61 12.31 -7.57
CA GLU A 228 -9.68 11.97 -6.63
C GLU A 228 -9.15 12.02 -5.19
N MET A 229 -7.97 11.46 -4.91
CA MET A 229 -7.35 11.52 -3.59
C MET A 229 -7.07 12.97 -3.16
N ILE A 230 -6.55 13.81 -4.05
CA ILE A 230 -6.32 15.24 -3.79
C ILE A 230 -7.65 15.96 -3.50
N ALA A 231 -8.64 15.75 -4.36
CA ALA A 231 -9.95 16.37 -4.19
C ALA A 231 -10.58 15.97 -2.84
N PHE A 232 -10.47 14.70 -2.47
CA PHE A 232 -10.99 14.20 -1.20
C PHE A 232 -10.30 14.83 0.00
N VAL A 233 -8.97 14.75 0.10
CA VAL A 233 -8.26 15.26 1.29
C VAL A 233 -8.31 16.79 1.39
N ASP A 234 -8.30 17.50 0.26
CA ASP A 234 -8.38 18.96 0.23
C ASP A 234 -9.80 19.49 0.49
N SER A 235 -10.83 18.64 0.43
CA SER A 235 -12.22 19.06 0.72
C SER A 235 -12.46 19.36 2.20
N PHE A 236 -11.59 18.89 3.08
CA PHE A 236 -11.67 19.12 4.52
C PHE A 236 -10.86 20.38 4.90
N ASP A 237 -11.48 21.30 5.58
CA ASP A 237 -10.80 22.50 6.14
C ASP A 237 -10.04 22.12 7.43
N SER A 238 -9.13 21.14 7.34
CA SER A 238 -8.33 20.65 8.46
C SER A 238 -6.99 20.13 8.01
N ASP A 239 -5.93 20.55 8.70
CA ASP A 239 -4.59 20.03 8.50
C ASP A 239 -4.42 18.57 8.98
N ARG A 240 -5.43 17.99 9.63
CA ARG A 240 -5.36 16.63 10.17
C ARG A 240 -5.76 15.56 9.18
N VAL A 241 -6.37 15.89 8.05
CA VAL A 241 -6.65 14.92 6.97
C VAL A 241 -5.51 14.96 5.96
N ARG A 242 -4.80 13.83 5.82
CA ARG A 242 -3.60 13.70 5.00
C ARG A 242 -3.65 12.40 4.19
N VAL A 243 -2.65 12.17 3.39
CA VAL A 243 -2.52 10.96 2.58
C VAL A 243 -1.55 9.98 3.24
N HIS A 244 -2.01 8.74 3.41
CA HIS A 244 -1.16 7.56 3.59
C HIS A 244 -0.94 6.95 2.20
N PHE A 245 0.23 7.15 1.62
CA PHE A 245 0.48 6.72 0.26
C PHE A 245 1.04 5.29 0.22
N ASP A 246 0.26 4.34 -0.30
CA ASP A 246 0.72 2.98 -0.57
C ASP A 246 1.24 2.87 -2.01
N THR A 247 2.50 2.46 -2.16
CA THR A 247 3.16 2.37 -3.46
C THR A 247 2.69 1.18 -4.29
N GLY A 248 2.30 0.08 -3.66
CA GLY A 248 1.90 -1.16 -4.34
C GLY A 248 0.43 -1.21 -4.73
N ASN A 249 -0.45 -0.62 -3.91
CA ASN A 249 -1.90 -0.70 -4.13
C ASN A 249 -2.35 -0.09 -5.47
N ILE A 250 -1.59 0.85 -6.03
CA ILE A 250 -1.88 1.47 -7.32
C ILE A 250 -1.21 0.78 -8.50
N MET A 251 -0.26 -0.13 -8.26
CA MET A 251 0.61 -0.70 -9.31
C MET A 251 -0.12 -1.49 -10.37
N LEU A 252 -1.36 -1.88 -10.15
CA LEU A 252 -2.15 -2.55 -11.20
C LEU A 252 -2.26 -1.68 -12.46
N TYR A 253 -2.57 -0.39 -12.30
CA TYR A 253 -2.83 0.54 -13.40
C TYR A 253 -1.87 1.73 -13.46
N HIS A 254 -1.19 2.05 -12.36
CA HIS A 254 -0.41 3.27 -12.19
C HIS A 254 1.05 3.00 -11.81
N PHE A 255 1.79 4.06 -11.53
CA PHE A 255 3.19 4.06 -11.12
C PHE A 255 3.38 5.05 -9.96
N PRO A 256 4.00 4.64 -8.84
CA PRO A 256 4.15 5.49 -7.65
C PRO A 256 4.86 6.81 -7.92
N GLU A 257 5.93 6.77 -8.73
CA GLU A 257 6.71 7.95 -9.11
C GLU A 257 5.92 9.02 -9.87
N HIS A 258 4.75 8.64 -10.43
CA HIS A 258 3.85 9.59 -11.09
C HIS A 258 2.82 10.20 -10.12
N TRP A 259 2.45 9.49 -9.07
CA TRP A 259 1.50 9.98 -8.07
C TRP A 259 2.15 10.93 -7.07
N ILE A 260 3.36 10.60 -6.59
CA ILE A 260 4.08 11.33 -5.55
C ILE A 260 4.20 12.83 -5.84
N PRO A 261 4.64 13.28 -7.04
CA PRO A 261 4.73 14.71 -7.35
C PRO A 261 3.38 15.44 -7.31
N LEU A 262 2.28 14.74 -7.66
CA LEU A 262 0.93 15.31 -7.66
C LEU A 262 0.40 15.44 -6.23
N LEU A 263 0.56 14.41 -5.40
CA LEU A 263 0.16 14.41 -3.99
C LEU A 263 0.96 15.43 -3.18
N GLY A 264 2.26 15.55 -3.47
CA GLY A 264 3.14 16.56 -2.86
C GLY A 264 3.16 16.47 -1.33
N LYS A 265 3.01 17.62 -0.67
CA LYS A 265 3.02 17.73 0.81
C LYS A 265 1.81 17.12 1.52
N ARG A 266 0.83 16.59 0.79
CA ARG A 266 -0.30 15.87 1.37
C ARG A 266 0.12 14.50 1.92
N ILE A 267 1.23 13.95 1.43
CA ILE A 267 1.78 12.68 1.92
C ILE A 267 2.33 12.89 3.33
N GLN A 268 1.69 12.24 4.30
CA GLN A 268 2.08 12.28 5.72
C GLN A 268 2.79 10.98 6.14
N ASN A 269 2.35 9.84 5.63
CA ASN A 269 2.96 8.54 5.89
C ASN A 269 2.93 7.68 4.62
N ILE A 270 3.73 6.61 4.59
CA ILE A 270 3.88 5.77 3.40
C ILE A 270 3.91 4.30 3.78
N HIS A 271 3.17 3.49 3.02
CA HIS A 271 3.44 2.07 2.87
C HIS A 271 4.31 1.81 1.63
N LEU A 272 5.49 1.22 1.86
CA LEU A 272 6.28 0.62 0.81
C LEU A 272 5.81 -0.81 0.61
N LYS A 273 5.09 -1.03 -0.47
CA LYS A 273 4.62 -2.33 -0.88
C LYS A 273 5.20 -2.65 -2.24
N GLU A 274 6.06 -3.66 -2.30
CA GLU A 274 6.65 -4.10 -3.57
C GLU A 274 5.61 -4.85 -4.42
N TYR A 275 5.63 -4.63 -5.71
CA TYR A 275 4.68 -5.23 -6.64
C TYR A 275 5.39 -5.78 -7.87
N THR A 276 4.99 -6.99 -8.31
CA THR A 276 5.43 -7.53 -9.60
C THR A 276 4.36 -7.28 -10.66
N LYS A 277 4.64 -6.35 -11.57
CA LYS A 277 3.74 -5.99 -12.68
C LYS A 277 3.94 -6.95 -13.84
N ARG A 278 3.05 -7.93 -13.97
CA ARG A 278 3.03 -8.90 -15.05
C ARG A 278 1.67 -8.90 -15.74
N VAL A 279 1.68 -9.15 -17.05
CA VAL A 279 0.44 -9.26 -17.82
C VAL A 279 -0.40 -10.41 -17.28
N HIS A 280 -1.68 -10.15 -17.02
CA HIS A 280 -2.68 -11.10 -16.52
C HIS A 280 -2.48 -11.64 -15.09
N GLU A 281 -1.48 -11.19 -14.36
CA GLU A 281 -1.35 -11.51 -12.93
C GLU A 281 -1.90 -10.36 -12.09
N PHE A 282 -2.91 -10.68 -11.29
CA PHE A 282 -3.60 -9.73 -10.45
C PHE A 282 -4.22 -10.44 -9.26
N ASN A 283 -3.48 -10.51 -8.15
CA ASN A 283 -3.90 -11.11 -6.90
C ASN A 283 -2.92 -10.71 -5.77
N LEU A 284 -3.17 -11.16 -4.56
CA LEU A 284 -2.30 -10.86 -3.41
C LEU A 284 -0.87 -11.42 -3.53
N HIS A 285 -0.62 -12.41 -4.40
CA HIS A 285 0.71 -12.96 -4.65
C HIS A 285 1.57 -12.07 -5.57
N THR A 286 1.00 -11.03 -6.17
CA THR A 286 1.75 -10.02 -6.90
C THR A 286 2.48 -9.05 -5.99
N PHE A 287 2.11 -8.96 -4.71
CA PHE A 287 2.91 -8.32 -3.68
C PHE A 287 4.10 -9.20 -3.29
N ARG A 288 5.27 -8.59 -3.19
CA ARG A 288 6.55 -9.31 -3.07
C ARG A 288 7.39 -8.77 -1.91
N PRO A 289 8.35 -9.54 -1.41
CA PRO A 289 9.43 -8.99 -0.59
C PRO A 289 10.11 -7.81 -1.30
N LEU A 290 10.57 -6.82 -0.55
CA LEU A 290 11.18 -5.61 -1.11
C LEU A 290 12.35 -5.95 -2.04
N LEU A 291 12.40 -5.30 -3.20
CA LEU A 291 13.34 -5.52 -4.32
C LEU A 291 13.14 -6.82 -5.12
N ASP A 292 12.12 -7.64 -4.80
CA ASP A 292 11.76 -8.83 -5.60
C ASP A 292 10.61 -8.54 -6.59
N GLY A 293 10.41 -7.30 -6.98
CA GLY A 293 9.33 -6.86 -7.86
C GLY A 293 9.82 -6.01 -9.03
N THR A 294 8.93 -5.17 -9.52
CA THR A 294 9.17 -4.32 -10.69
C THR A 294 8.99 -2.82 -10.42
N THR A 295 8.85 -2.43 -9.17
CA THR A 295 8.73 -1.02 -8.77
C THR A 295 10.03 -0.28 -9.07
N ASN A 296 9.91 0.91 -9.68
CA ASN A 296 11.07 1.76 -9.98
C ASN A 296 11.51 2.54 -8.74
N TRP A 297 12.10 1.85 -7.76
CA TRP A 297 12.49 2.45 -6.47
C TRP A 297 13.38 3.68 -6.60
N PRO A 298 14.38 3.76 -7.51
CA PRO A 298 15.14 4.98 -7.68
C PRO A 298 14.26 6.19 -8.01
N ALA A 299 13.31 6.05 -8.93
CA ALA A 299 12.39 7.13 -9.30
C ALA A 299 11.41 7.47 -8.17
N VAL A 300 10.94 6.47 -7.42
CA VAL A 300 10.08 6.66 -6.24
C VAL A 300 10.79 7.49 -5.18
N LEU A 301 12.02 7.13 -4.82
CA LEU A 301 12.80 7.85 -3.81
C LEU A 301 13.17 9.27 -4.26
N ASP A 302 13.51 9.45 -5.53
CA ASP A 302 13.76 10.78 -6.09
C ASP A 302 12.51 11.66 -6.04
N ALA A 303 11.34 11.10 -6.37
CA ALA A 303 10.08 11.82 -6.30
C ALA A 303 9.72 12.22 -4.86
N LEU A 304 9.92 11.32 -3.88
CA LEU A 304 9.71 11.61 -2.45
C LEU A 304 10.66 12.70 -1.94
N ASP A 305 11.92 12.64 -2.33
CA ASP A 305 12.92 13.65 -1.96
C ASP A 305 12.57 15.01 -2.55
N GLN A 306 12.13 15.06 -3.81
CA GLN A 306 11.71 16.29 -4.50
C GLN A 306 10.52 16.98 -3.84
N VAL A 307 9.54 16.23 -3.35
CA VAL A 307 8.40 16.80 -2.61
C VAL A 307 8.73 17.12 -1.15
N GLY A 308 9.95 16.81 -0.70
CA GLY A 308 10.44 17.10 0.65
C GLY A 308 9.96 16.13 1.72
N TYR A 309 9.55 14.91 1.34
CA TYR A 309 9.15 13.89 2.31
C TYR A 309 10.36 13.43 3.15
N ARG A 310 10.19 13.37 4.48
CA ARG A 310 11.25 12.98 5.45
C ARG A 310 10.71 12.02 6.52
N GLY A 311 9.53 11.46 6.28
CA GLY A 311 8.83 10.56 7.19
C GLY A 311 9.35 9.11 7.13
N TYR A 312 8.47 8.20 7.52
CA TYR A 312 8.75 6.77 7.53
C TYR A 312 8.46 6.13 6.17
N LEU A 313 9.37 5.27 5.73
CA LEU A 313 9.15 4.31 4.67
C LEU A 313 8.78 2.99 5.37
N THR A 314 7.50 2.75 5.54
CA THR A 314 6.98 1.59 6.26
C THR A 314 6.74 0.42 5.30
N PHE A 315 7.56 -0.61 5.37
CA PHE A 315 7.34 -1.82 4.58
C PHE A 315 6.09 -2.56 5.08
N GLU A 316 5.12 -2.75 4.19
CA GLU A 316 3.91 -3.52 4.45
C GLU A 316 3.92 -4.83 3.65
N TYR A 317 3.75 -5.95 4.36
CA TYR A 317 3.73 -7.27 3.75
C TYR A 317 2.94 -8.27 4.61
N PHE A 318 2.05 -9.05 4.01
CA PHE A 318 1.12 -9.92 4.74
C PHE A 318 1.56 -11.39 4.81
N ASN A 319 2.70 -11.73 4.22
CA ASN A 319 3.14 -13.12 4.12
C ASN A 319 4.52 -13.29 4.77
N PRO A 320 4.61 -13.28 6.13
CA PRO A 320 5.86 -13.58 6.81
C PRO A 320 6.38 -14.94 6.35
N PHE A 321 7.69 -15.10 6.26
CA PHE A 321 8.26 -16.38 5.85
C PHE A 321 7.81 -17.47 6.83
N PRO A 322 7.31 -18.64 6.34
CA PRO A 322 6.82 -19.71 7.21
C PRO A 322 7.95 -20.33 8.05
N HIS A 323 9.18 -20.25 7.53
CA HIS A 323 10.40 -20.67 8.20
C HIS A 323 11.37 -19.50 8.25
N TRP A 324 12.04 -19.31 9.39
CA TRP A 324 12.96 -18.19 9.64
C TRP A 324 12.34 -16.83 9.26
N PRO A 325 11.21 -16.46 9.88
CA PRO A 325 10.52 -15.19 9.55
C PRO A 325 11.41 -13.95 9.76
N GLU A 326 12.39 -14.03 10.68
CA GLU A 326 13.40 -13.01 10.91
C GLU A 326 14.22 -12.66 9.66
N ALA A 327 14.39 -13.62 8.73
CA ALA A 327 15.14 -13.41 7.50
C ALA A 327 14.47 -12.33 6.62
N LEU A 328 13.14 -12.30 6.58
CA LEU A 328 12.42 -11.23 5.87
C LEU A 328 12.69 -9.85 6.48
N ILE A 329 12.77 -9.77 7.80
CA ILE A 329 12.97 -8.50 8.54
C ILE A 329 14.36 -7.95 8.26
N TYR A 330 15.41 -8.78 8.37
CA TYR A 330 16.78 -8.38 8.02
C TYR A 330 16.95 -8.06 6.55
N HIS A 331 16.36 -8.87 5.65
CA HIS A 331 16.35 -8.59 4.21
C HIS A 331 15.74 -7.21 3.91
N THR A 332 14.58 -6.93 4.46
CA THR A 332 13.87 -5.66 4.24
C THR A 332 14.68 -4.47 4.76
N SER A 333 15.29 -4.60 5.94
CA SER A 333 16.15 -3.56 6.49
C SER A 333 17.40 -3.30 5.63
N ASP A 334 18.07 -4.35 5.17
CA ASP A 334 19.23 -4.23 4.26
C ASP A 334 18.82 -3.61 2.91
N ALA A 335 17.69 -4.02 2.36
CA ALA A 335 17.14 -3.42 1.14
C ALA A 335 16.90 -1.92 1.29
N LEU A 336 16.25 -1.50 2.38
CA LEU A 336 16.03 -0.08 2.68
C LEU A 336 17.34 0.70 2.87
N ASP A 337 18.34 0.12 3.53
CA ASP A 337 19.65 0.77 3.68
C ASP A 337 20.31 1.03 2.32
N ARG A 338 20.22 0.08 1.38
CA ARG A 338 20.73 0.25 0.00
C ARG A 338 19.92 1.30 -0.77
N MET A 339 18.61 1.23 -0.68
CA MET A 339 17.70 2.20 -1.31
C MET A 339 17.96 3.63 -0.81
N LEU A 340 18.18 3.79 0.49
CA LEU A 340 18.45 5.09 1.12
C LEU A 340 19.91 5.57 0.96
N GLY A 341 20.79 4.77 0.33
CA GLY A 341 22.21 5.10 0.18
C GLY A 341 23.02 5.02 1.47
N ARG A 342 22.54 4.29 2.50
CA ARG A 342 23.22 4.07 3.79
C ARG A 342 24.24 2.92 3.71
N LYS A 343 24.06 2.02 2.74
CA LYS A 343 24.97 0.90 2.41
C LYS A 343 25.27 0.90 0.91
N VAL A 344 26.45 0.47 0.53
CA VAL A 344 26.88 0.30 -0.86
C VAL A 344 26.64 -1.13 -1.33
#